data_ab606f269c85d3e4d7363f8fe3d40e4a
#
_entry.id   ab606f269c85d3e4d7363f8fe3d40e4a
#
_cell.length_a   1.000
_cell.length_b   1.000
_cell.length_c   1.000
_cell.angle_alpha   90.00
_cell.angle_beta   90.00
_cell.angle_gamma   90.00
#
_symmetry.space_group_name_H-M   'P 1'
#
loop_
_entity.id
_entity.type
_entity.pdbx_description
1 polymer ?
#
loop_
_entity_poly.entity_id
_entity_poly.type
_entity_poly.pdbx_seq_one_letter_code
_entity_poly.pdbx_strand_id
1 'polypeptide(L)'
;MQNRLPTTYRIASVKKETADVQTFTFEVSLGARPGQFGMIWLPGVDEVPMSIAYDDGKQLKITFFAVGDMTKELAKKKEGDLVGLRGPFGTNYEWKKGQKLALLAGGYGAAPMYFTAHEAIKDNCDVHVFVGARSKDHLLYIDELGSLKGVTLHVATDDGSEGYKGYNVNQLSEMIEGGESFDEFLACGPEMMLKAVSGISSDKKIPSQLSLERYMKCGYGLCGNCVVDPLGIRLCIDGPVINNDICVQITDFGKYHRDDVGRK
;
A
#
# COMPACT_ATOMS: atom_id res chain seq x y z
N MET A 1 18.85 10.35 10.56
CA MET A 1 19.13 10.95 9.23
C MET A 1 18.65 9.95 8.20
N GLN A 2 17.63 10.24 7.38
CA GLN A 2 17.18 9.32 6.33
C GLN A 2 18.35 9.01 5.39
N ASN A 3 18.58 7.72 5.13
CA ASN A 3 19.63 7.31 4.21
C ASN A 3 19.22 7.65 2.77
N ARG A 4 19.77 8.73 2.23
CA ARG A 4 19.44 9.23 0.89
C ARG A 4 20.22 8.52 -0.23
N LEU A 5 21.24 7.75 0.12
CA LEU A 5 22.01 6.95 -0.83
C LEU A 5 21.59 5.49 -0.75
N PRO A 6 21.50 4.78 -1.88
CA PRO A 6 21.20 3.35 -1.86
C PRO A 6 22.28 2.59 -1.07
N THR A 7 21.84 1.77 -0.12
CA THR A 7 22.69 0.79 0.56
C THR A 7 22.28 -0.59 0.04
N THR A 8 23.24 -1.43 -0.29
CA THR A 8 22.97 -2.78 -0.78
C THR A 8 22.75 -3.74 0.38
N TYR A 9 21.69 -4.52 0.28
CA TYR A 9 21.34 -5.57 1.22
C TYR A 9 21.15 -6.90 0.51
N ARG A 10 21.46 -8.02 1.19
CA ARG A 10 21.17 -9.35 0.70
C ARG A 10 19.70 -9.68 0.89
N ILE A 11 19.10 -10.29 -0.13
CA ILE A 11 17.79 -10.92 -0.02
C ILE A 11 17.94 -12.12 0.91
N ALA A 12 17.26 -12.10 2.05
CA ALA A 12 17.29 -13.19 3.04
C ALA A 12 16.34 -14.33 2.63
N SER A 13 15.23 -14.01 2.01
CA SER A 13 14.31 -15.01 1.44
C SER A 13 13.42 -14.40 0.35
N VAL A 14 12.92 -15.27 -0.51
CA VAL A 14 11.97 -14.94 -1.58
C VAL A 14 10.73 -15.81 -1.40
N LYS A 15 9.56 -15.18 -1.22
CA LYS A 15 8.26 -15.86 -1.22
C LYS A 15 7.52 -15.52 -2.51
N LYS A 16 7.08 -16.52 -3.24
CA LYS A 16 6.18 -16.34 -4.38
C LYS A 16 4.75 -16.29 -3.84
N GLU A 17 4.11 -15.16 -3.94
CA GLU A 17 2.74 -14.95 -3.45
C GLU A 17 1.70 -15.42 -4.48
N THR A 18 1.87 -15.02 -5.75
CA THR A 18 1.05 -15.44 -6.90
C THR A 18 1.94 -15.71 -8.10
N ALA A 19 1.36 -15.89 -9.29
CA ALA A 19 2.13 -16.06 -10.52
C ALA A 19 3.09 -14.89 -10.78
N ASP A 20 2.66 -13.66 -10.48
CA ASP A 20 3.34 -12.42 -10.84
C ASP A 20 3.76 -11.55 -9.64
N VAL A 21 3.43 -11.98 -8.40
CA VAL A 21 3.73 -11.24 -7.17
C VAL A 21 4.74 -12.00 -6.32
N GLN A 22 5.77 -11.31 -5.87
CA GLN A 22 6.79 -11.84 -4.97
C GLN A 22 6.99 -10.92 -3.77
N THR A 23 7.39 -11.52 -2.65
CA THR A 23 7.82 -10.82 -1.44
C THR A 23 9.29 -11.13 -1.19
N PHE A 24 10.12 -10.10 -1.09
CA PHE A 24 11.50 -10.20 -0.62
C PHE A 24 11.56 -9.83 0.85
N THR A 25 12.30 -10.64 1.61
CA THR A 25 12.63 -10.35 3.00
C THR A 25 14.11 -9.99 3.10
N PHE A 26 14.41 -8.96 3.89
CA PHE A 26 15.76 -8.50 4.20
C PHE A 26 15.96 -8.53 5.72
N GLU A 27 17.11 -8.97 6.19
CA GLU A 27 17.50 -8.91 7.62
C GLU A 27 18.04 -7.52 7.96
N VAL A 28 17.17 -6.53 7.85
CA VAL A 28 17.44 -5.12 8.11
C VAL A 28 16.13 -4.44 8.48
N SER A 29 16.22 -3.32 9.17
CA SER A 29 15.12 -2.39 9.34
C SER A 29 15.50 -1.03 8.77
N LEU A 30 14.54 -0.37 8.17
CA LEU A 30 14.62 1.03 7.78
C LEU A 30 13.96 1.94 8.84
N GLY A 31 13.35 1.38 9.90
CA GLY A 31 12.54 2.09 10.88
C GLY A 31 11.25 2.64 10.25
N ALA A 32 10.68 1.88 9.33
CA ALA A 32 9.51 2.32 8.60
C ALA A 32 8.23 2.25 9.43
N ARG A 33 7.28 3.12 9.08
CA ARG A 33 5.90 3.09 9.59
C ARG A 33 4.94 2.63 8.47
N PRO A 34 3.76 2.08 8.82
CA PRO A 34 2.76 1.70 7.84
C PRO A 34 2.39 2.84 6.89
N GLY A 35 2.34 2.56 5.58
CA GLY A 35 2.06 3.54 4.54
C GLY A 35 3.30 4.15 3.88
N GLN A 36 4.47 4.05 4.52
CA GLN A 36 5.72 4.52 3.94
C GLN A 36 6.24 3.57 2.86
N PHE A 37 7.13 4.07 2.00
CA PHE A 37 7.77 3.34 0.92
C PHE A 37 9.29 3.40 1.00
N GLY A 38 9.94 2.46 0.32
CA GLY A 38 11.36 2.48 0.02
C GLY A 38 11.60 2.63 -1.48
N MET A 39 12.76 3.17 -1.84
CA MET A 39 13.25 3.11 -3.23
C MET A 39 14.12 1.88 -3.37
N ILE A 40 13.78 1.02 -4.31
CA ILE A 40 14.53 -0.18 -4.64
C ILE A 40 15.35 0.07 -5.89
N TRP A 41 16.65 -0.13 -5.77
CA TRP A 41 17.61 0.09 -6.84
C TRP A 41 18.23 -1.22 -7.31
N LEU A 42 18.18 -1.44 -8.59
CA LEU A 42 18.87 -2.54 -9.26
C LEU A 42 19.95 -1.94 -10.17
N PRO A 43 21.26 -2.08 -9.83
CA PRO A 43 22.35 -1.48 -10.61
C PRO A 43 22.27 -1.84 -12.09
N GLY A 44 22.40 -0.83 -12.94
CA GLY A 44 22.38 -0.99 -14.40
C GLY A 44 20.97 -1.13 -15.00
N VAL A 45 19.93 -1.11 -14.17
CA VAL A 45 18.52 -1.19 -14.62
C VAL A 45 17.78 0.10 -14.27
N ASP A 46 17.30 0.24 -13.04
CA ASP A 46 16.53 1.42 -12.59
C ASP A 46 16.38 1.44 -11.05
N GLU A 47 15.71 2.48 -10.55
CA GLU A 47 15.27 2.62 -9.17
C GLU A 47 13.79 2.98 -9.12
N VAL A 48 12.99 2.21 -8.36
CA VAL A 48 11.54 2.39 -8.28
C VAL A 48 11.04 2.43 -6.83
N PRO A 49 9.94 3.17 -6.56
CA PRO A 49 9.28 3.16 -5.26
C PRO A 49 8.52 1.87 -5.04
N MET A 50 8.59 1.33 -3.84
CA MET A 50 7.77 0.20 -3.40
C MET A 50 7.29 0.40 -1.97
N SER A 51 6.02 0.16 -1.74
CA SER A 51 5.44 0.18 -0.39
C SER A 51 6.13 -0.85 0.50
N ILE A 52 6.40 -0.45 1.73
CA ILE A 52 6.95 -1.37 2.73
C ILE A 52 5.81 -2.25 3.24
N ALA A 53 5.96 -3.56 3.03
CA ALA A 53 4.99 -4.57 3.43
C ALA A 53 5.10 -4.94 4.91
N TYR A 54 6.27 -4.75 5.51
CA TYR A 54 6.53 -5.03 6.93
C TYR A 54 7.91 -4.50 7.35
N ASP A 55 8.00 -4.00 8.59
CA ASP A 55 9.26 -3.63 9.25
C ASP A 55 9.08 -3.77 10.77
N ASP A 56 9.73 -4.74 11.38
CA ASP A 56 9.63 -5.01 12.83
C ASP A 56 10.86 -4.57 13.64
N GLY A 57 11.74 -3.80 13.01
CA GLY A 57 13.01 -3.39 13.59
C GLY A 57 14.16 -4.38 13.35
N LYS A 58 13.88 -5.55 12.75
CA LYS A 58 14.89 -6.59 12.43
C LYS A 58 14.76 -7.08 10.98
N GLN A 59 13.53 -7.21 10.51
CA GLN A 59 13.22 -7.67 9.16
C GLN A 59 12.39 -6.64 8.42
N LEU A 60 12.77 -6.39 7.17
CA LEU A 60 12.02 -5.60 6.21
C LEU A 60 11.45 -6.53 5.14
N LYS A 61 10.17 -6.35 4.80
CA LYS A 61 9.55 -7.05 3.67
C LYS A 61 9.06 -6.06 2.63
N ILE A 62 9.28 -6.40 1.38
CA ILE A 62 8.81 -5.66 0.21
C ILE A 62 8.11 -6.62 -0.72
N THR A 63 6.86 -6.30 -1.05
CA THR A 63 6.04 -7.08 -1.99
C THR A 63 5.85 -6.27 -3.26
N PHE A 64 6.08 -6.91 -4.40
CA PHE A 64 6.01 -6.24 -5.69
C PHE A 64 5.39 -7.12 -6.77
N PHE A 65 4.81 -6.45 -7.76
CA PHE A 65 4.24 -7.04 -8.96
C PHE A 65 5.19 -6.84 -10.15
N ALA A 66 5.51 -7.91 -10.86
CA ALA A 66 6.48 -7.92 -11.95
C ALA A 66 5.87 -7.41 -13.27
N VAL A 67 5.57 -6.11 -13.38
CA VAL A 67 4.89 -5.49 -14.54
C VAL A 67 5.82 -4.72 -15.46
N GLY A 68 6.73 -3.91 -14.91
CA GLY A 68 7.69 -3.10 -15.66
C GLY A 68 9.05 -3.79 -15.83
N ASP A 69 9.93 -3.21 -16.63
CA ASP A 69 11.25 -3.79 -16.91
C ASP A 69 12.07 -3.97 -15.63
N MET A 70 12.10 -2.96 -14.77
CA MET A 70 12.81 -3.04 -13.49
C MET A 70 12.26 -4.16 -12.59
N THR A 71 10.94 -4.25 -12.42
CA THR A 71 10.33 -5.26 -11.56
C THR A 71 10.42 -6.67 -12.12
N LYS A 72 10.45 -6.84 -13.45
CA LYS A 72 10.73 -8.12 -14.10
C LYS A 72 12.18 -8.56 -13.88
N GLU A 73 13.15 -7.63 -13.93
CA GLU A 73 14.55 -7.95 -13.62
C GLU A 73 14.72 -8.23 -12.11
N LEU A 74 14.02 -7.49 -11.26
CA LEU A 74 13.99 -7.75 -9.83
C LEU A 74 13.43 -9.15 -9.52
N ALA A 75 12.39 -9.58 -10.20
CA ALA A 75 11.75 -10.89 -10.02
C ALA A 75 12.66 -12.09 -10.36
N LYS A 76 13.77 -11.87 -11.07
CA LYS A 76 14.79 -12.90 -11.35
C LYS A 76 15.78 -13.07 -10.20
N LYS A 77 15.80 -12.15 -9.24
CA LYS A 77 16.69 -12.19 -8.08
C LYS A 77 16.29 -13.30 -7.12
N LYS A 78 17.30 -13.85 -6.44
CA LYS A 78 17.18 -15.00 -5.54
C LYS A 78 17.71 -14.65 -4.16
N GLU A 79 17.46 -15.51 -3.21
CA GLU A 79 18.10 -15.48 -1.91
C GLU A 79 19.62 -15.38 -2.05
N GLY A 80 20.22 -14.48 -1.28
CA GLY A 80 21.65 -14.16 -1.32
C GLY A 80 22.05 -13.07 -2.32
N ASP A 81 21.22 -12.74 -3.32
CA ASP A 81 21.48 -11.65 -4.26
C ASP A 81 21.43 -10.28 -3.55
N LEU A 82 22.14 -9.31 -4.13
CA LEU A 82 22.17 -7.94 -3.60
C LEU A 82 21.17 -7.04 -4.34
N VAL A 83 20.46 -6.23 -3.56
CA VAL A 83 19.54 -5.18 -4.04
C VAL A 83 19.80 -3.91 -3.25
N GLY A 84 19.81 -2.77 -3.92
CA GLY A 84 19.93 -1.48 -3.26
C GLY A 84 18.60 -1.02 -2.67
N LEU A 85 18.65 -0.51 -1.45
CA LEU A 85 17.48 0.05 -0.75
C LEU A 85 17.86 1.42 -0.16
N ARG A 86 16.92 2.35 -0.20
CA ARG A 86 16.97 3.59 0.57
C ARG A 86 15.58 4.01 1.02
N GLY A 87 15.51 4.71 2.14
CA GLY A 87 14.27 5.10 2.78
C GLY A 87 14.36 4.96 4.31
N PRO A 88 13.21 4.92 5.02
CA PRO A 88 11.86 5.02 4.48
C PRO A 88 11.54 6.45 4.02
N PHE A 89 10.60 6.59 3.10
CA PHE A 89 10.15 7.88 2.57
C PHE A 89 8.64 8.03 2.70
N GLY A 90 8.19 9.28 2.61
CA GLY A 90 6.80 9.65 2.59
C GLY A 90 6.12 9.65 3.97
N THR A 91 4.83 9.96 3.92
CA THR A 91 3.93 9.96 5.07
C THR A 91 3.52 8.54 5.47
N ASN A 92 2.95 8.38 6.65
CA ASN A 92 2.43 7.12 7.16
C ASN A 92 0.94 7.25 7.50
N TYR A 93 0.26 6.12 7.67
CA TYR A 93 -1.06 6.10 8.28
C TYR A 93 -0.98 6.47 9.75
N GLU A 94 -2.01 7.17 10.23
CA GLU A 94 -2.16 7.57 11.61
C GLU A 94 -3.53 7.15 12.13
N TRP A 95 -3.61 6.74 13.39
CA TRP A 95 -4.84 6.35 14.06
C TRP A 95 -4.74 6.66 15.54
N LYS A 96 -5.86 6.61 16.25
CA LYS A 96 -5.91 6.70 17.72
C LYS A 96 -6.07 5.31 18.31
N LYS A 97 -5.50 5.10 19.49
CA LYS A 97 -5.67 3.84 20.23
C LYS A 97 -7.14 3.50 20.46
N GLY A 98 -7.48 2.24 20.24
CA GLY A 98 -8.82 1.72 20.46
C GLY A 98 -9.85 2.10 19.41
N GLN A 99 -9.48 2.76 18.31
CA GLN A 99 -10.39 3.02 17.20
C GLN A 99 -10.83 1.73 16.51
N LYS A 100 -12.02 1.75 15.94
CA LYS A 100 -12.51 0.75 15.01
C LYS A 100 -12.17 1.17 13.58
N LEU A 101 -11.26 0.43 12.95
CA LEU A 101 -10.68 0.76 11.66
C LEU A 101 -11.17 -0.18 10.56
N ALA A 102 -11.54 0.39 9.40
CA ALA A 102 -11.69 -0.38 8.18
C ALA A 102 -10.48 -0.17 7.27
N LEU A 103 -9.71 -1.22 7.03
CA LEU A 103 -8.55 -1.23 6.14
C LEU A 103 -8.95 -1.82 4.78
N LEU A 104 -8.90 -1.01 3.73
CA LEU A 104 -9.28 -1.42 2.36
C LEU A 104 -8.03 -1.76 1.56
N ALA A 105 -7.90 -3.01 1.17
CA ALA A 105 -6.76 -3.56 0.46
C ALA A 105 -7.17 -4.03 -0.94
N GLY A 106 -6.61 -3.45 -1.98
CA GLY A 106 -6.84 -3.87 -3.37
C GLY A 106 -5.58 -4.44 -4.01
N GLY A 107 -5.61 -5.69 -4.46
CA GLY A 107 -4.47 -6.35 -5.09
C GLY A 107 -3.21 -6.30 -4.21
N TYR A 108 -2.08 -5.81 -4.74
CA TYR A 108 -0.82 -5.70 -4.00
C TYR A 108 -0.86 -4.68 -2.83
N GLY A 109 -1.89 -3.84 -2.75
CA GLY A 109 -2.17 -3.01 -1.57
C GLY A 109 -2.45 -3.82 -0.30
N ALA A 110 -2.69 -5.13 -0.41
CA ALA A 110 -2.81 -6.02 0.75
C ALA A 110 -1.51 -6.07 1.59
N ALA A 111 -0.36 -5.92 0.95
CA ALA A 111 0.93 -5.96 1.63
C ALA A 111 1.12 -4.79 2.63
N PRO A 112 1.01 -3.50 2.26
CA PRO A 112 1.06 -2.41 3.24
C PRO A 112 -0.12 -2.42 4.22
N MET A 113 -1.29 -2.95 3.85
CA MET A 113 -2.41 -3.09 4.78
C MET A 113 -2.17 -4.19 5.82
N TYR A 114 -1.44 -5.25 5.49
CA TYR A 114 -0.96 -6.22 6.48
C TYR A 114 -0.08 -5.54 7.54
N PHE A 115 0.88 -4.70 7.12
CA PHE A 115 1.73 -3.96 8.05
C PHE A 115 0.91 -2.99 8.90
N THR A 116 -0.07 -2.30 8.29
CA THR A 116 -0.98 -1.40 9.00
C THR A 116 -1.80 -2.14 10.05
N ALA A 117 -2.40 -3.28 9.69
CA ALA A 117 -3.17 -4.11 10.62
C ALA A 117 -2.31 -4.60 11.80
N HIS A 118 -1.10 -5.08 11.49
CA HIS A 118 -0.15 -5.57 12.50
C HIS A 118 0.23 -4.49 13.53
N GLU A 119 0.38 -3.24 13.12
CA GLU A 119 0.69 -2.14 14.04
C GLU A 119 -0.56 -1.63 14.77
N ALA A 120 -1.72 -1.55 14.09
CA ALA A 120 -2.96 -1.06 14.69
C ALA A 120 -3.48 -1.96 15.84
N ILE A 121 -3.35 -3.29 15.72
CA ILE A 121 -3.74 -4.21 16.80
C ILE A 121 -2.87 -4.02 18.06
N LYS A 122 -1.61 -3.59 17.95
CA LYS A 122 -0.75 -3.26 19.11
C LYS A 122 -1.28 -2.05 19.89
N ASP A 123 -2.02 -1.17 19.21
CA ASP A 123 -2.69 -0.03 19.81
C ASP A 123 -4.12 -0.34 20.27
N ASN A 124 -4.48 -1.64 20.36
CA ASN A 124 -5.80 -2.15 20.74
C ASN A 124 -6.95 -1.65 19.84
N CYS A 125 -6.68 -1.38 18.57
CA CYS A 125 -7.71 -1.07 17.59
C CYS A 125 -8.53 -2.33 17.26
N ASP A 126 -9.83 -2.13 17.00
CA ASP A 126 -10.70 -3.13 16.38
C ASP A 126 -10.51 -3.04 14.86
N VAL A 127 -9.81 -4.01 14.28
CA VAL A 127 -9.32 -3.92 12.90
C VAL A 127 -10.09 -4.84 11.99
N HIS A 128 -10.83 -4.26 11.04
CA HIS A 128 -11.47 -4.96 9.95
C HIS A 128 -10.67 -4.74 8.65
N VAL A 129 -10.20 -5.82 8.03
CA VAL A 129 -9.45 -5.74 6.78
C VAL A 129 -10.28 -6.30 5.63
N PHE A 130 -10.55 -5.47 4.63
CA PHE A 130 -11.30 -5.80 3.43
C PHE A 130 -10.34 -6.03 2.27
N VAL A 131 -10.02 -7.28 1.97
CA VAL A 131 -9.14 -7.63 0.84
C VAL A 131 -9.97 -7.88 -0.40
N GLY A 132 -9.63 -7.18 -1.49
CA GLY A 132 -10.28 -7.33 -2.79
C GLY A 132 -9.30 -7.77 -3.88
N ALA A 133 -9.72 -8.72 -4.72
CA ALA A 133 -8.97 -9.17 -5.89
C ALA A 133 -9.92 -9.58 -7.03
N ARG A 134 -9.37 -9.76 -8.25
CA ARG A 134 -10.17 -10.22 -9.41
C ARG A 134 -10.71 -11.64 -9.20
N SER A 135 -9.91 -12.52 -8.62
CA SER A 135 -10.25 -13.91 -8.34
C SER A 135 -9.44 -14.44 -7.16
N LYS A 136 -9.77 -15.63 -6.69
CA LYS A 136 -9.05 -16.34 -5.62
C LYS A 136 -7.54 -16.40 -5.86
N ASP A 137 -7.10 -16.66 -7.08
CA ASP A 137 -5.68 -16.81 -7.43
C ASP A 137 -4.88 -15.49 -7.35
N HIS A 138 -5.57 -14.36 -7.25
CA HIS A 138 -4.98 -13.03 -7.10
C HIS A 138 -5.05 -12.48 -5.67
N LEU A 139 -5.63 -13.24 -4.74
CA LEU A 139 -5.69 -12.84 -3.34
C LEU A 139 -4.28 -12.87 -2.72
N LEU A 140 -3.98 -11.86 -1.91
CA LEU A 140 -2.69 -11.69 -1.25
C LEU A 140 -2.88 -11.54 0.26
N TYR A 141 -1.95 -12.07 1.03
CA TYR A 141 -1.88 -11.91 2.49
C TYR A 141 -3.09 -12.45 3.26
N ILE A 142 -3.89 -13.35 2.67
CA ILE A 142 -5.10 -13.89 3.32
C ILE A 142 -4.75 -14.70 4.57
N ASP A 143 -3.77 -15.59 4.47
CA ASP A 143 -3.35 -16.43 5.59
C ASP A 143 -2.66 -15.61 6.67
N GLU A 144 -1.81 -14.67 6.29
CA GLU A 144 -1.10 -13.78 7.20
C GLU A 144 -2.10 -12.89 7.98
N LEU A 145 -3.04 -12.25 7.28
CA LEU A 145 -4.06 -11.41 7.89
C LEU A 145 -5.03 -12.23 8.75
N GLY A 146 -5.47 -13.39 8.27
CA GLY A 146 -6.37 -14.28 9.00
C GLY A 146 -5.75 -14.87 10.26
N SER A 147 -4.42 -14.96 10.33
CA SER A 147 -3.70 -15.43 11.52
C SER A 147 -3.51 -14.37 12.60
N LEU A 148 -3.70 -13.07 12.28
CA LEU A 148 -3.55 -11.98 13.24
C LEU A 148 -4.71 -11.94 14.25
N LYS A 149 -4.42 -12.21 15.51
CA LYS A 149 -5.43 -12.05 16.58
C LYS A 149 -5.83 -10.58 16.71
N GLY A 150 -7.12 -10.30 16.64
CA GLY A 150 -7.66 -8.93 16.71
C GLY A 150 -7.94 -8.33 15.32
N VAL A 151 -7.78 -9.12 14.26
CA VAL A 151 -8.20 -8.75 12.90
C VAL A 151 -9.45 -9.53 12.52
N THR A 152 -10.46 -8.83 12.01
CA THR A 152 -11.60 -9.41 11.29
C THR A 152 -11.35 -9.28 9.80
N LEU A 153 -11.14 -10.41 9.13
CA LEU A 153 -10.83 -10.45 7.70
C LEU A 153 -12.11 -10.60 6.87
N HIS A 154 -12.27 -9.71 5.90
CA HIS A 154 -13.30 -9.73 4.87
C HIS A 154 -12.66 -9.92 3.51
N VAL A 155 -13.09 -10.93 2.77
CA VAL A 155 -12.54 -11.26 1.45
C VAL A 155 -13.59 -11.03 0.39
N ALA A 156 -13.21 -10.37 -0.71
CA ALA A 156 -14.05 -10.15 -1.88
C ALA A 156 -13.30 -10.50 -3.15
N THR A 157 -13.98 -11.15 -4.09
CA THR A 157 -13.45 -11.39 -5.44
C THR A 157 -14.47 -10.96 -6.50
N ASP A 158 -13.98 -10.31 -7.57
CA ASP A 158 -14.85 -9.77 -8.62
C ASP A 158 -15.70 -10.89 -9.26
N ASP A 159 -15.10 -12.07 -9.46
CA ASP A 159 -15.74 -13.24 -10.07
C ASP A 159 -16.55 -14.09 -9.08
N GLY A 160 -16.41 -13.86 -7.76
CA GLY A 160 -17.05 -14.62 -6.70
C GLY A 160 -16.40 -15.98 -6.42
N SER A 161 -15.16 -16.20 -6.84
CA SER A 161 -14.42 -17.45 -6.60
C SER A 161 -14.02 -17.66 -5.14
N GLU A 162 -13.98 -16.59 -4.33
CA GLU A 162 -13.74 -16.62 -2.88
C GLU A 162 -14.44 -15.43 -2.20
N GLY A 163 -15.07 -15.68 -1.06
CA GLY A 163 -15.69 -14.65 -0.23
C GLY A 163 -16.90 -13.94 -0.86
N TYR A 164 -16.98 -12.62 -0.64
CA TYR A 164 -18.02 -11.76 -1.21
C TYR A 164 -17.83 -11.64 -2.73
N LYS A 165 -18.91 -11.82 -3.50
CA LYS A 165 -18.87 -11.65 -4.95
C LYS A 165 -19.02 -10.18 -5.31
N GLY A 166 -17.94 -9.55 -5.76
CA GLY A 166 -17.88 -8.14 -6.13
C GLY A 166 -16.68 -7.42 -5.51
N TYR A 167 -16.76 -6.11 -5.45
CA TYR A 167 -15.68 -5.27 -4.92
C TYR A 167 -15.74 -5.19 -3.38
N ASN A 168 -14.58 -5.21 -2.73
CA ASN A 168 -14.46 -5.05 -1.28
C ASN A 168 -15.09 -3.74 -0.76
N VAL A 169 -15.11 -2.70 -1.59
CA VAL A 169 -15.76 -1.40 -1.27
C VAL A 169 -17.28 -1.55 -1.18
N ASN A 170 -17.89 -2.39 -2.02
CA ASN A 170 -19.31 -2.68 -1.95
C ASN A 170 -19.65 -3.46 -0.68
N GLN A 171 -18.83 -4.45 -0.32
CA GLN A 171 -18.98 -5.19 0.94
C GLN A 171 -18.92 -4.25 2.15
N LEU A 172 -17.98 -3.30 2.18
CA LEU A 172 -17.91 -2.26 3.21
C LEU A 172 -19.20 -1.43 3.25
N SER A 173 -19.69 -0.97 2.08
CA SER A 173 -20.90 -0.15 1.99
C SER A 173 -22.12 -0.88 2.54
N GLU A 174 -22.32 -2.14 2.14
CA GLU A 174 -23.43 -2.97 2.63
C GLU A 174 -23.37 -3.19 4.15
N MET A 175 -22.18 -3.39 4.70
CA MET A 175 -22.01 -3.51 6.16
C MET A 175 -22.37 -2.22 6.89
N ILE A 176 -21.97 -1.05 6.36
CA ILE A 176 -22.34 0.25 6.93
C ILE A 176 -23.84 0.48 6.83
N GLU A 177 -24.46 0.14 5.71
CA GLU A 177 -25.91 0.22 5.54
C GLU A 177 -26.67 -0.73 6.47
N GLY A 178 -26.06 -1.87 6.80
CA GLY A 178 -26.54 -2.84 7.78
C GLY A 178 -26.38 -2.41 9.24
N GLY A 179 -25.80 -1.22 9.50
CA GLY A 179 -25.63 -0.64 10.85
C GLY A 179 -24.24 -0.79 11.44
N GLU A 180 -23.27 -1.34 10.70
CA GLU A 180 -21.87 -1.37 11.13
C GLU A 180 -21.30 0.05 11.09
N SER A 181 -20.40 0.38 12.03
CA SER A 181 -19.76 1.70 12.12
C SER A 181 -18.25 1.56 12.25
N PHE A 182 -17.54 2.50 11.66
CA PHE A 182 -16.09 2.61 11.74
C PHE A 182 -15.71 4.05 12.10
N ASP A 183 -14.61 4.19 12.82
CA ASP A 183 -14.07 5.50 13.18
C ASP A 183 -13.26 6.11 12.03
N GLU A 184 -12.60 5.26 11.22
CA GLU A 184 -11.75 5.72 10.14
C GLU A 184 -11.52 4.62 9.09
N PHE A 185 -11.30 5.02 7.82
CA PHE A 185 -10.89 4.14 6.74
C PHE A 185 -9.42 4.39 6.37
N LEU A 186 -8.65 3.32 6.20
CA LEU A 186 -7.29 3.35 5.70
C LEU A 186 -7.24 2.52 4.41
N ALA A 187 -6.76 3.07 3.30
CA ALA A 187 -6.88 2.36 2.03
C ALA A 187 -5.60 2.39 1.19
N CYS A 188 -5.28 1.24 0.59
CA CYS A 188 -4.21 1.07 -0.40
C CYS A 188 -4.66 0.13 -1.51
N GLY A 189 -4.46 0.53 -2.77
CA GLY A 189 -4.83 -0.27 -3.93
C GLY A 189 -5.11 0.57 -5.17
N PRO A 190 -5.81 0.00 -6.18
CA PRO A 190 -6.12 0.70 -7.42
C PRO A 190 -6.85 2.02 -7.18
N GLU A 191 -6.48 3.05 -7.93
CA GLU A 191 -6.99 4.41 -7.70
C GLU A 191 -8.52 4.51 -7.80
N MET A 192 -9.16 3.69 -8.64
CA MET A 192 -10.62 3.65 -8.72
C MET A 192 -11.26 3.10 -7.43
N MET A 193 -10.59 2.13 -6.76
CA MET A 193 -11.00 1.68 -5.43
C MET A 193 -10.85 2.80 -4.41
N LEU A 194 -9.71 3.50 -4.41
CA LEU A 194 -9.47 4.63 -3.50
C LEU A 194 -10.51 5.74 -3.70
N LYS A 195 -10.89 6.02 -4.95
CA LYS A 195 -11.95 6.99 -5.27
C LYS A 195 -13.31 6.56 -4.74
N ALA A 196 -13.65 5.28 -4.81
CA ALA A 196 -14.90 4.75 -4.24
C ALA A 196 -14.89 4.86 -2.70
N VAL A 197 -13.77 4.53 -2.04
CA VAL A 197 -13.59 4.74 -0.60
C VAL A 197 -13.74 6.22 -0.23
N SER A 198 -13.12 7.13 -1.00
CA SER A 198 -13.26 8.58 -0.85
C SER A 198 -14.72 9.04 -0.92
N GLY A 199 -15.50 8.48 -1.83
CA GLY A 199 -16.93 8.75 -1.96
C GLY A 199 -17.72 8.35 -0.70
N ILE A 200 -17.54 7.10 -0.24
CA ILE A 200 -18.20 6.60 0.98
C ILE A 200 -17.79 7.43 2.21
N SER A 201 -16.49 7.73 2.33
CA SER A 201 -15.93 8.57 3.40
C SER A 201 -16.63 9.94 3.46
N SER A 202 -16.79 10.59 2.31
CA SER A 202 -17.44 11.89 2.21
C SER A 202 -18.93 11.82 2.53
N ASP A 203 -19.65 10.84 1.99
CA ASP A 203 -21.09 10.66 2.16
C ASP A 203 -21.46 10.30 3.61
N LYS A 204 -20.68 9.42 4.22
CA LYS A 204 -20.90 8.95 5.61
C LYS A 204 -20.23 9.85 6.65
N LYS A 205 -19.39 10.80 6.23
CA LYS A 205 -18.58 11.69 7.10
C LYS A 205 -17.65 10.91 8.02
N ILE A 206 -17.10 9.80 7.52
CA ILE A 206 -16.10 9.00 8.22
C ILE A 206 -14.73 9.41 7.66
N PRO A 207 -13.76 9.84 8.48
CA PRO A 207 -12.41 10.17 8.02
C PRO A 207 -11.77 9.04 7.22
N SER A 208 -10.95 9.38 6.24
CA SER A 208 -10.15 8.36 5.58
C SER A 208 -8.78 8.87 5.13
N GLN A 209 -7.82 7.95 5.09
CA GLN A 209 -6.46 8.14 4.61
C GLN A 209 -6.21 7.18 3.44
N LEU A 210 -5.78 7.73 2.32
CA LEU A 210 -5.66 7.03 1.04
C LEU A 210 -4.21 7.07 0.57
N SER A 211 -3.63 5.91 0.26
CA SER A 211 -2.28 5.81 -0.30
C SER A 211 -2.33 5.96 -1.81
N LEU A 212 -1.90 7.11 -2.32
CA LEU A 212 -1.87 7.42 -3.74
C LEU A 212 -0.55 6.99 -4.39
N GLU A 213 -0.64 6.55 -5.64
CA GLU A 213 0.52 6.16 -6.44
C GLU A 213 0.75 7.14 -7.59
N ARG A 214 2.01 7.52 -7.79
CA ARG A 214 2.48 8.29 -8.96
C ARG A 214 3.90 7.84 -9.29
N TYR A 215 4.36 8.15 -10.48
CA TYR A 215 5.75 7.96 -10.85
C TYR A 215 6.66 8.75 -9.90
N MET A 216 7.62 8.07 -9.29
CA MET A 216 8.62 8.66 -8.40
C MET A 216 10.02 8.34 -8.90
N LYS A 217 10.88 9.35 -8.98
CA LYS A 217 12.29 9.20 -9.37
C LYS A 217 13.24 9.51 -8.22
N CYS A 218 13.19 10.71 -7.65
CA CYS A 218 14.13 11.08 -6.59
C CYS A 218 13.74 10.53 -5.21
N GLY A 219 12.47 10.45 -4.87
CA GLY A 219 11.98 9.99 -3.55
C GLY A 219 12.11 11.01 -2.42
N TYR A 220 12.67 12.21 -2.67
CA TYR A 220 12.94 13.24 -1.65
C TYR A 220 12.55 14.67 -2.07
N GLY A 221 11.53 14.81 -2.93
CA GLY A 221 10.86 16.09 -3.20
C GLY A 221 11.59 17.04 -4.15
N LEU A 222 12.62 16.61 -4.88
CA LEU A 222 13.43 17.49 -5.72
C LEU A 222 12.93 17.58 -7.16
N CYS A 223 12.62 16.43 -7.81
CA CYS A 223 12.40 16.38 -9.26
C CYS A 223 10.99 16.78 -9.71
N GLY A 224 10.00 16.79 -8.81
CA GLY A 224 8.62 17.17 -9.14
C GLY A 224 7.81 16.12 -9.90
N ASN A 225 8.38 14.94 -10.21
CA ASN A 225 7.72 13.92 -11.04
C ASN A 225 6.45 13.35 -10.40
N CYS A 226 6.40 13.29 -9.07
CA CYS A 226 5.27 12.77 -8.28
C CYS A 226 4.27 13.86 -7.83
N VAL A 227 4.33 15.05 -8.41
CA VAL A 227 3.42 16.15 -8.06
C VAL A 227 2.01 15.85 -8.56
N VAL A 228 1.02 16.13 -7.71
CA VAL A 228 -0.40 16.11 -8.04
C VAL A 228 -1.02 17.50 -7.99
N ASP A 229 -1.84 17.80 -8.99
CA ASP A 229 -2.45 19.11 -9.19
C ASP A 229 -3.85 19.19 -8.53
N PRO A 230 -4.32 20.42 -8.17
CA PRO A 230 -3.68 21.72 -8.31
C PRO A 230 -2.83 22.14 -7.11
N LEU A 231 -2.76 21.29 -6.08
CA LEU A 231 -2.18 21.65 -4.78
C LEU A 231 -0.64 21.63 -4.76
N GLY A 232 -0.01 21.10 -5.81
CA GLY A 232 1.44 20.98 -5.87
C GLY A 232 2.04 19.98 -4.87
N ILE A 233 1.24 19.01 -4.40
CA ILE A 233 1.63 17.99 -3.44
C ILE A 233 2.61 17.03 -4.10
N ARG A 234 3.76 16.82 -3.49
CA ARG A 234 4.79 15.86 -3.92
C ARG A 234 4.59 14.56 -3.14
N LEU A 235 4.04 13.54 -3.77
CA LEU A 235 3.69 12.30 -3.07
C LEU A 235 4.87 11.61 -2.37
N CYS A 236 6.09 11.85 -2.81
CA CYS A 236 7.27 11.28 -2.14
C CYS A 236 7.62 11.95 -0.79
N ILE A 237 7.07 13.13 -0.49
CA ILE A 237 7.31 13.86 0.75
C ILE A 237 6.00 14.15 1.49
N ASP A 238 5.01 14.70 0.76
CA ASP A 238 3.75 15.17 1.31
C ASP A 238 2.67 14.06 1.29
N GLY A 239 3.01 12.87 0.74
CA GLY A 239 2.27 11.61 0.65
C GLY A 239 3.23 10.42 0.89
N PRO A 240 2.91 9.20 0.43
CA PRO A 240 1.78 8.81 -0.42
C PRO A 240 0.42 8.76 0.31
N VAL A 241 0.42 8.63 1.63
CA VAL A 241 -0.78 8.60 2.46
C VAL A 241 -1.30 10.02 2.64
N ILE A 242 -2.50 10.28 2.14
CA ILE A 242 -3.15 11.59 2.12
C ILE A 242 -4.56 11.49 2.70
N ASN A 243 -4.95 12.46 3.50
CA ASN A 243 -6.31 12.56 4.04
C ASN A 243 -7.33 12.85 2.93
N ASN A 244 -8.55 12.36 3.08
CA ASN A 244 -9.59 12.47 2.07
C ASN A 244 -9.98 13.92 1.74
N ASP A 245 -9.98 14.81 2.72
CA ASP A 245 -10.26 16.24 2.52
C ASP A 245 -9.27 16.91 1.55
N ILE A 246 -8.07 16.39 1.44
CA ILE A 246 -7.06 16.79 0.45
C ILE A 246 -7.27 16.02 -0.86
N CYS A 247 -7.50 14.70 -0.80
CA CYS A 247 -7.69 13.87 -2.00
C CYS A 247 -8.82 14.36 -2.91
N VAL A 248 -9.94 14.82 -2.35
CA VAL A 248 -11.07 15.34 -3.13
C VAL A 248 -10.74 16.62 -3.90
N GLN A 249 -9.69 17.32 -3.56
CA GLN A 249 -9.22 18.52 -4.23
C GLN A 249 -8.23 18.22 -5.38
N ILE A 250 -7.72 16.99 -5.48
CA ILE A 250 -6.79 16.59 -6.53
C ILE A 250 -7.55 16.37 -7.83
N THR A 251 -7.23 17.15 -8.87
CA THR A 251 -8.02 17.19 -10.11
C THR A 251 -7.88 15.96 -10.98
N ASP A 252 -6.78 15.24 -10.88
CA ASP A 252 -6.50 14.00 -11.63
C ASP A 252 -6.87 12.72 -10.86
N PHE A 253 -7.23 12.83 -9.58
CA PHE A 253 -7.60 11.68 -8.76
C PHE A 253 -8.78 10.88 -9.34
N GLY A 254 -8.53 9.62 -9.64
CA GLY A 254 -9.47 8.71 -10.28
C GLY A 254 -9.84 9.07 -11.73
N LYS A 255 -8.99 9.80 -12.44
CA LYS A 255 -9.20 10.19 -13.85
C LYS A 255 -8.04 9.78 -14.75
N TYR A 256 -6.81 10.14 -14.41
CA TYR A 256 -5.62 9.80 -15.18
C TYR A 256 -4.36 9.89 -14.32
N HIS A 257 -3.31 9.18 -14.74
CA HIS A 257 -1.95 9.34 -14.22
C HIS A 257 -1.08 9.97 -15.29
N ARG A 258 -0.11 10.77 -14.86
CA ARG A 258 0.97 11.23 -15.75
C ARG A 258 1.98 10.09 -15.94
N ASP A 259 2.57 10.01 -17.13
CA ASP A 259 3.67 9.09 -17.40
C ASP A 259 4.98 9.53 -16.71
N ASP A 260 6.05 8.77 -16.92
CA ASP A 260 7.36 9.01 -16.33
C ASP A 260 8.05 10.31 -16.80
N VAL A 261 7.55 10.95 -17.84
CA VAL A 261 7.99 12.25 -18.35
C VAL A 261 6.97 13.37 -18.11
N GLY A 262 5.91 13.10 -17.34
CA GLY A 262 4.91 14.07 -16.91
C GLY A 262 3.78 14.35 -17.90
N ARG A 263 3.63 13.56 -18.98
CA ARG A 263 2.53 13.69 -19.96
C ARG A 263 1.27 13.00 -19.43
N LYS A 264 0.10 13.54 -19.83
CA LYS A 264 -1.23 12.95 -19.55
C LYS A 264 -1.52 11.78 -20.46
#